data_1ae221ae2c153b502d98bdbb6ffd4b8d
#
_entry.id   1ae221ae2c153b502d98bdbb6ffd4b8d
#
_cell.length_a   1.000
_cell.length_b   1.000
_cell.length_c   1.000
_cell.angle_alpha   90.00
_cell.angle_beta   90.00
_cell.angle_gamma   90.00
#
_symmetry.space_group_name_H-M   'P 1'
#
loop_
_entity.id
_entity.type
_entity.pdbx_description
1 polymer ?
#
loop_
_entity_poly.entity_id
_entity_poly.type
_entity_poly.pdbx_seq_one_letter_code
_entity_poly.pdbx_strand_id
1 'polypeptide(L)'
;MAKSEEARAPKRPMWTGSIAIGLVNVPVKLHTMVFDKGIHFRFLHKDDGQPLRYEKVCTKDNKVVPWESVVKGYETGKDRFVVFEKTELDAAKPESNQTIRLQMFVDYLSIDPIYLDRPYLLTPNKSDDAYSLLSTTLKKMGKAGIGRVTIRDKEYPVLIYPYKNALVLTTLRYPHEIADPGQLEELKDIKEPSSEELALAKKIVTDLSGEFDITDYRDSYQEKLTALIEKKIKGEPIVAEKPVQPEAKELMVALQETLKQLKKK
;
A
#
# COMPACT_ATOMS: atom_id res chain seq x y z
N MET A 1 -29.97 7.89 1.67
CA MET A 1 -28.93 8.94 1.69
C MET A 1 -27.76 8.42 2.52
N ALA A 2 -26.76 7.82 1.88
CA ALA A 2 -25.53 7.43 2.54
C ALA A 2 -24.72 8.72 2.84
N LYS A 3 -24.54 9.06 4.11
CA LYS A 3 -23.59 10.09 4.52
C LYS A 3 -22.22 9.67 3.99
N SER A 4 -21.62 10.52 3.15
CA SER A 4 -20.20 10.45 2.84
C SER A 4 -19.44 10.51 4.18
N GLU A 5 -18.98 9.35 4.67
CA GLU A 5 -18.11 9.34 5.85
C GLU A 5 -16.80 10.00 5.46
N GLU A 6 -16.65 11.25 5.82
CA GLU A 6 -15.36 11.94 5.80
C GLU A 6 -14.30 11.08 6.47
N ALA A 7 -13.13 11.01 5.87
CA ALA A 7 -12.02 10.25 6.43
C ALA A 7 -11.70 10.75 7.84
N ARG A 8 -12.05 9.94 8.86
CA ARG A 8 -11.79 10.29 10.26
C ARG A 8 -10.28 10.50 10.46
N ALA A 9 -9.93 11.65 11.02
CA ALA A 9 -8.56 11.87 11.46
C ALA A 9 -8.12 10.80 12.48
N PRO A 10 -6.89 10.28 12.38
CA PRO A 10 -6.40 9.28 13.31
C PRO A 10 -6.38 9.84 14.73
N LYS A 11 -7.08 9.17 15.66
CA LYS A 11 -7.27 9.68 17.04
C LYS A 11 -6.00 9.63 17.89
N ARG A 12 -5.06 8.72 17.60
CA ARG A 12 -3.82 8.55 18.38
C ARG A 12 -2.62 8.40 17.43
N PRO A 13 -1.47 9.00 17.78
CA PRO A 13 -0.23 8.74 17.05
C PRO A 13 0.18 7.29 17.24
N MET A 14 0.70 6.66 16.19
CA MET A 14 1.28 5.32 16.26
C MET A 14 2.75 5.35 16.69
N TRP A 15 3.40 6.51 16.56
CA TRP A 15 4.79 6.73 16.91
C TRP A 15 4.99 8.22 17.23
N THR A 16 5.89 8.51 18.17
CA THR A 16 6.29 9.87 18.54
C THR A 16 7.80 9.93 18.57
N GLY A 17 8.37 10.98 18.01
CA GLY A 17 9.82 11.16 17.92
C GLY A 17 10.15 12.49 17.29
N SER A 18 11.24 12.54 16.51
CA SER A 18 11.71 13.76 15.89
C SER A 18 12.31 13.52 14.50
N ILE A 19 12.32 14.56 13.67
CA ILE A 19 13.07 14.63 12.42
C ILE A 19 14.38 15.34 12.73
N ALA A 20 15.52 14.68 12.49
CA ALA A 20 16.85 15.23 12.65
C ALA A 20 17.47 15.57 11.29
N ILE A 21 17.98 16.80 11.15
CA ILE A 21 18.68 17.33 9.97
C ILE A 21 19.95 18.00 10.48
N GLY A 22 21.07 17.25 10.48
CA GLY A 22 22.28 17.73 11.15
C GLY A 22 22.02 18.01 12.64
N LEU A 23 22.18 19.25 13.05
CA LEU A 23 21.91 19.69 14.44
C LEU A 23 20.46 20.14 14.68
N VAL A 24 19.68 20.28 13.63
CA VAL A 24 18.26 20.70 13.75
C VAL A 24 17.41 19.48 14.11
N ASN A 25 16.58 19.64 15.13
CA ASN A 25 15.67 18.60 15.59
C ASN A 25 14.22 19.13 15.62
N VAL A 26 13.32 18.44 14.91
CA VAL A 26 11.92 18.82 14.78
C VAL A 26 11.05 17.73 15.41
N PRO A 27 10.55 17.91 16.64
CA PRO A 27 9.65 16.95 17.29
C PRO A 27 8.36 16.76 16.50
N VAL A 28 7.98 15.49 16.24
CA VAL A 28 6.80 15.13 15.43
C VAL A 28 6.07 13.92 15.98
N LYS A 29 4.81 13.78 15.56
CA LYS A 29 3.98 12.58 15.76
C LYS A 29 3.66 11.98 14.41
N LEU A 30 3.73 10.65 14.32
CA LEU A 30 3.40 9.87 13.14
C LEU A 30 2.01 9.25 13.30
N HIS A 31 1.16 9.46 12.32
CA HIS A 31 -0.20 8.95 12.29
C HIS A 31 -0.43 8.11 11.03
N THR A 32 -1.29 7.09 11.14
CA THR A 32 -1.76 6.35 9.96
C THR A 32 -2.50 7.30 9.03
N MET A 33 -2.14 7.31 7.75
CA MET A 33 -2.78 8.14 6.73
C MET A 33 -3.78 7.38 5.87
N VAL A 34 -3.51 6.11 5.61
CA VAL A 34 -4.35 5.24 4.77
C VAL A 34 -5.00 4.17 5.63
N PHE A 35 -6.32 4.06 5.55
CA PHE A 35 -7.11 3.09 6.29
C PHE A 35 -7.78 2.13 5.29
N ASP A 36 -7.73 0.85 5.62
CA ASP A 36 -8.58 -0.12 4.95
C ASP A 36 -10.03 0.08 5.42
N LYS A 37 -10.90 0.46 4.49
CA LYS A 37 -12.33 0.66 4.72
C LYS A 37 -13.17 -0.42 4.03
N GLY A 38 -12.55 -1.49 3.56
CA GLY A 38 -13.24 -2.62 2.95
C GLY A 38 -14.27 -3.26 3.88
N ILE A 39 -15.22 -3.96 3.30
CA ILE A 39 -16.19 -4.76 4.07
C ILE A 39 -15.49 -6.04 4.54
N HIS A 40 -15.41 -6.22 5.84
CA HIS A 40 -14.77 -7.41 6.44
C HIS A 40 -15.83 -8.38 6.95
N PHE A 41 -15.71 -9.66 6.56
CA PHE A 41 -16.54 -10.74 7.05
C PHE A 41 -15.83 -11.51 8.16
N ARG A 42 -16.61 -11.97 9.14
CA ARG A 42 -16.15 -12.92 10.16
C ARG A 42 -16.51 -14.33 9.73
N PHE A 43 -15.64 -15.28 9.99
CA PHE A 43 -15.97 -16.69 9.80
C PHE A 43 -16.89 -17.14 10.94
N LEU A 44 -18.01 -17.75 10.53
CA LEU A 44 -19.02 -18.24 11.44
C LEU A 44 -19.16 -19.76 11.27
N HIS A 45 -19.51 -20.46 12.34
CA HIS A 45 -19.89 -21.86 12.28
C HIS A 45 -21.23 -21.99 11.54
N LYS A 46 -21.31 -22.93 10.59
CA LYS A 46 -22.45 -23.02 9.67
C LYS A 46 -23.74 -23.37 10.39
N ASP A 47 -23.66 -24.23 11.43
CA ASP A 47 -24.83 -24.83 12.05
C ASP A 47 -25.49 -23.92 13.09
N ASP A 48 -24.71 -23.08 13.78
CA ASP A 48 -25.19 -22.25 14.89
C ASP A 48 -24.93 -20.74 14.70
N GLY A 49 -24.18 -20.35 13.62
CA GLY A 49 -23.88 -18.96 13.31
C GLY A 49 -22.91 -18.29 14.28
N GLN A 50 -22.21 -19.05 15.16
CA GLN A 50 -21.29 -18.50 16.13
C GLN A 50 -19.93 -18.15 15.50
N PRO A 51 -19.26 -17.06 15.95
CA PRO A 51 -17.93 -16.69 15.46
C PRO A 51 -16.89 -17.76 15.80
N LEU A 52 -16.04 -18.09 14.82
CA LEU A 52 -14.93 -19.01 15.01
C LEU A 52 -13.73 -18.28 15.63
N ARG A 53 -12.96 -18.99 16.46
CA ARG A 53 -11.64 -18.57 16.95
C ARG A 53 -10.55 -19.46 16.36
N TYR A 54 -9.34 -18.94 16.26
CA TYR A 54 -8.18 -19.67 15.78
C TYR A 54 -7.35 -20.17 16.96
N GLU A 55 -6.97 -21.44 16.90
CA GLU A 55 -6.05 -22.06 17.84
C GLU A 55 -4.79 -22.52 17.09
N LYS A 56 -3.63 -22.47 17.74
CA LYS A 56 -2.39 -23.00 17.19
C LYS A 56 -2.31 -24.48 17.50
N VAL A 57 -2.18 -25.28 16.47
CA VAL A 57 -2.12 -26.72 16.57
C VAL A 57 -0.76 -27.22 16.09
N CYS A 58 -0.11 -28.09 16.86
CA CYS A 58 1.14 -28.73 16.44
C CYS A 58 0.86 -29.72 15.31
N THR A 59 1.60 -29.59 14.21
CA THR A 59 1.41 -30.43 13.01
C THR A 59 1.82 -31.91 13.24
N LYS A 60 2.61 -32.19 14.27
CA LYS A 60 3.09 -33.54 14.58
C LYS A 60 2.05 -34.39 15.31
N ASP A 61 1.36 -33.82 16.27
CA ASP A 61 0.47 -34.58 17.19
C ASP A 61 -0.95 -33.98 17.29
N ASN A 62 -1.26 -32.95 16.50
CA ASN A 62 -2.54 -32.23 16.44
C ASN A 62 -3.00 -31.66 17.80
N LYS A 63 -2.08 -31.44 18.77
CA LYS A 63 -2.43 -30.82 20.05
C LYS A 63 -2.42 -29.29 19.93
N VAL A 64 -3.34 -28.67 20.67
CA VAL A 64 -3.38 -27.20 20.82
C VAL A 64 -2.17 -26.76 21.64
N VAL A 65 -1.39 -25.79 21.10
CA VAL A 65 -0.18 -25.27 21.73
C VAL A 65 -0.48 -23.90 22.34
N PRO A 66 -0.32 -23.75 23.68
CA PRO A 66 -0.45 -22.47 24.35
C PRO A 66 0.58 -21.47 23.81
N TRP A 67 0.22 -20.18 23.83
CA TRP A 67 1.09 -19.11 23.27
C TRP A 67 2.48 -19.05 23.94
N GLU A 68 2.53 -19.35 25.22
CA GLU A 68 3.76 -19.35 26.02
C GLU A 68 4.75 -20.43 25.59
N SER A 69 4.24 -21.49 24.95
CA SER A 69 5.05 -22.63 24.44
C SER A 69 5.45 -22.43 22.95
N VAL A 70 5.13 -21.26 22.33
CA VAL A 70 5.46 -20.98 20.93
C VAL A 70 6.78 -20.22 20.85
N VAL A 71 7.74 -20.80 20.16
CA VAL A 71 9.04 -20.18 19.84
C VAL A 71 9.10 -19.77 18.36
N LYS A 72 10.05 -18.93 17.99
CA LYS A 72 10.30 -18.57 16.59
C LYS A 72 11.41 -19.45 16.02
N GLY A 73 11.17 -20.06 14.87
CA GLY A 73 12.15 -20.84 14.13
C GLY A 73 12.39 -20.25 12.74
N TYR A 74 13.64 -20.22 12.30
CA TYR A 74 14.03 -19.90 10.93
C TYR A 74 14.34 -21.19 10.18
N GLU A 75 13.67 -21.42 9.04
CA GLU A 75 13.86 -22.60 8.23
C GLU A 75 15.16 -22.49 7.42
N THR A 76 16.12 -23.39 7.64
CA THR A 76 17.41 -23.44 6.96
C THR A 76 17.46 -24.51 5.87
N GLY A 77 16.43 -25.31 5.75
CA GLY A 77 16.25 -26.39 4.78
C GLY A 77 15.00 -27.18 5.12
N LYS A 78 14.60 -28.09 4.24
CA LYS A 78 13.37 -28.87 4.41
C LYS A 78 13.31 -29.48 5.81
N ASP A 79 12.32 -29.10 6.60
CA ASP A 79 12.07 -29.56 7.97
C ASP A 79 13.21 -29.31 9.00
N ARG A 80 14.12 -28.37 8.68
CA ARG A 80 15.20 -27.96 9.59
C ARG A 80 15.01 -26.53 10.06
N PHE A 81 14.84 -26.36 11.36
CA PHE A 81 14.61 -25.05 11.97
C PHE A 81 15.71 -24.72 12.98
N VAL A 82 16.22 -23.49 12.89
CA VAL A 82 17.00 -22.87 13.96
C VAL A 82 16.05 -22.09 14.83
N VAL A 83 15.97 -22.46 16.12
CA VAL A 83 15.08 -21.82 17.09
C VAL A 83 15.77 -20.61 17.68
N PHE A 84 15.04 -19.51 17.79
CA PHE A 84 15.54 -18.26 18.38
C PHE A 84 14.74 -17.95 19.66
N GLU A 85 15.49 -17.64 20.71
CA GLU A 85 14.96 -17.05 21.92
C GLU A 85 14.55 -15.59 21.68
N LYS A 86 13.58 -15.10 22.46
CA LYS A 86 13.13 -13.72 22.34
C LYS A 86 14.28 -12.71 22.59
N THR A 87 15.15 -13.01 23.54
CA THR A 87 16.32 -12.20 23.91
C THR A 87 17.34 -12.08 22.76
N GLU A 88 17.55 -13.15 22.00
CA GLU A 88 18.45 -13.15 20.84
C GLU A 88 17.90 -12.28 19.71
N LEU A 89 16.59 -12.38 19.45
CA LEU A 89 15.94 -11.54 18.45
C LEU A 89 15.87 -10.07 18.90
N ASP A 90 15.69 -9.81 20.19
CA ASP A 90 15.69 -8.46 20.74
C ASP A 90 17.09 -7.81 20.64
N ALA A 91 18.16 -8.58 20.76
CA ALA A 91 19.54 -8.10 20.56
C ALA A 91 19.86 -7.72 19.11
N ALA A 92 19.18 -8.33 18.14
CA ALA A 92 19.33 -7.99 16.71
C ALA A 92 18.48 -6.77 16.27
N LYS A 93 17.63 -6.23 17.14
CA LYS A 93 16.82 -5.06 16.81
C LYS A 93 17.67 -3.81 16.65
N PRO A 94 17.38 -2.97 15.64
CA PRO A 94 18.05 -1.69 15.52
C PRO A 94 17.74 -0.81 16.74
N GLU A 95 18.70 0.02 17.15
CA GLU A 95 18.48 0.99 18.22
C GLU A 95 17.31 1.90 17.86
N SER A 96 16.22 1.78 18.63
CA SER A 96 15.06 2.65 18.49
C SER A 96 15.31 3.98 19.21
N ASN A 97 15.91 4.92 18.51
CA ASN A 97 16.18 6.25 19.05
C ASN A 97 15.05 7.26 18.77
N GLN A 98 13.89 6.80 18.32
CA GLN A 98 12.72 7.65 18.01
C GLN A 98 13.06 8.85 17.11
N THR A 99 14.01 8.69 16.21
CA THR A 99 14.51 9.77 15.36
C THR A 99 14.49 9.34 13.90
N ILE A 100 13.87 10.16 13.07
CA ILE A 100 13.94 10.10 11.62
C ILE A 100 15.18 10.88 11.20
N ARG A 101 16.24 10.23 10.80
CA ARG A 101 17.48 10.90 10.37
C ARG A 101 17.43 11.17 8.89
N LEU A 102 17.25 12.44 8.50
CA LEU A 102 17.36 12.85 7.10
C LEU A 102 18.82 12.94 6.69
N GLN A 103 19.15 12.32 5.56
CA GLN A 103 20.50 12.20 5.04
C GLN A 103 20.73 13.09 3.81
N MET A 104 19.69 13.28 2.99
CA MET A 104 19.77 14.06 1.77
C MET A 104 18.40 14.58 1.34
N PHE A 105 18.39 15.53 0.39
CA PHE A 105 17.19 16.04 -0.24
C PHE A 105 17.28 15.83 -1.75
N VAL A 106 16.17 15.41 -2.35
CA VAL A 106 16.06 15.10 -3.77
C VAL A 106 14.84 15.80 -4.38
N ASP A 107 14.77 15.87 -5.69
CA ASP A 107 13.53 16.28 -6.37
C ASP A 107 12.46 15.20 -6.14
N TYR A 108 11.27 15.62 -5.69
CA TYR A 108 10.20 14.67 -5.39
C TYR A 108 9.87 13.76 -6.60
N LEU A 109 9.84 14.34 -7.80
CA LEU A 109 9.52 13.61 -9.04
C LEU A 109 10.64 12.68 -9.53
N SER A 110 11.84 12.73 -8.94
CA SER A 110 12.92 11.81 -9.30
C SER A 110 12.82 10.44 -8.63
N ILE A 111 11.88 10.28 -7.69
CA ILE A 111 11.66 9.00 -7.01
C ILE A 111 10.78 8.11 -7.87
N ASP A 112 11.29 6.94 -8.24
CA ASP A 112 10.50 5.93 -8.92
C ASP A 112 9.39 5.42 -7.99
N PRO A 113 8.10 5.48 -8.43
CA PRO A 113 6.96 5.05 -7.63
C PRO A 113 7.04 3.60 -7.13
N ILE A 114 7.82 2.73 -7.78
CA ILE A 114 8.00 1.33 -7.38
C ILE A 114 8.57 1.21 -5.94
N TYR A 115 9.37 2.20 -5.50
CA TYR A 115 9.94 2.21 -4.17
C TYR A 115 8.98 2.67 -3.08
N LEU A 116 7.88 3.36 -3.45
CA LEU A 116 6.92 3.88 -2.48
C LEU A 116 6.11 2.73 -1.86
N ASP A 117 6.03 2.69 -0.52
CA ASP A 117 5.26 1.68 0.21
C ASP A 117 4.10 2.33 0.97
N ARG A 118 4.25 2.64 2.25
CA ARG A 118 3.17 3.16 3.11
C ARG A 118 3.34 4.63 3.44
N PRO A 119 2.33 5.47 3.14
CA PRO A 119 2.31 6.84 3.59
C PRO A 119 1.77 6.97 5.03
N TYR A 120 2.38 7.87 5.79
CA TYR A 120 2.01 8.27 7.13
C TYR A 120 1.95 9.78 7.23
N LEU A 121 1.03 10.30 8.03
CA LEU A 121 0.91 11.72 8.28
C LEU A 121 1.83 12.14 9.43
N LEU A 122 2.66 13.15 9.22
CA LEU A 122 3.47 13.77 10.25
C LEU A 122 2.78 15.04 10.75
N THR A 123 2.67 15.19 12.07
CA THR A 123 2.16 16.39 12.71
C THR A 123 3.19 16.93 13.71
N PRO A 124 3.22 18.24 13.99
CA PRO A 124 4.12 18.80 14.98
C PRO A 124 3.82 18.27 16.38
N ASN A 125 4.84 18.16 17.21
CA ASN A 125 4.73 17.84 18.62
C ASN A 125 5.35 18.97 19.45
N LYS A 126 4.60 20.05 19.68
CA LYS A 126 5.06 21.28 20.33
C LYS A 126 6.27 21.93 19.63
N SER A 127 6.27 21.91 18.29
CA SER A 127 7.37 22.36 17.43
C SER A 127 6.84 23.08 16.18
N ASP A 128 5.78 23.85 16.32
CA ASP A 128 5.04 24.43 15.19
C ASP A 128 5.93 25.26 14.26
N ASP A 129 6.82 26.10 14.81
CA ASP A 129 7.73 26.95 14.02
C ASP A 129 8.73 26.14 13.21
N ALA A 130 9.42 25.18 13.84
CA ALA A 130 10.40 24.34 13.16
C ALA A 130 9.75 23.41 12.11
N TYR A 131 8.57 22.88 12.43
CA TYR A 131 7.78 22.08 11.51
C TYR A 131 7.31 22.92 10.31
N SER A 132 6.77 24.11 10.55
CA SER A 132 6.32 25.04 9.51
C SER A 132 7.47 25.46 8.59
N LEU A 133 8.63 25.79 9.17
CA LEU A 133 9.83 26.14 8.42
C LEU A 133 10.24 25.00 7.48
N LEU A 134 10.35 23.76 7.99
CA LEU A 134 10.72 22.60 7.19
C LEU A 134 9.70 22.34 6.07
N SER A 135 8.41 22.30 6.41
CA SER A 135 7.33 22.04 5.45
C SER A 135 7.29 23.09 4.33
N THR A 136 7.39 24.37 4.70
CA THR A 136 7.38 25.49 3.74
C THR A 136 8.61 25.47 2.83
N THR A 137 9.79 25.19 3.39
CA THR A 137 11.04 25.10 2.63
C THR A 137 10.96 23.99 1.58
N LEU A 138 10.58 22.78 2.00
CA LEU A 138 10.43 21.65 1.08
C LEU A 138 9.41 21.94 -0.04
N LYS A 139 8.28 22.56 0.32
CA LYS A 139 7.24 22.95 -0.65
C LYS A 139 7.74 23.97 -1.67
N LYS A 140 8.40 25.03 -1.20
CA LYS A 140 8.93 26.08 -2.10
C LYS A 140 10.03 25.58 -3.03
N MET A 141 10.83 24.61 -2.58
CA MET A 141 11.94 24.05 -3.33
C MET A 141 11.54 22.85 -4.22
N GLY A 142 10.32 22.30 -4.08
CA GLY A 142 9.91 21.06 -4.76
C GLY A 142 10.72 19.83 -4.32
N LYS A 143 11.32 19.88 -3.13
CA LYS A 143 12.20 18.82 -2.63
C LYS A 143 11.50 17.90 -1.64
N ALA A 144 12.05 16.70 -1.52
CA ALA A 144 11.72 15.73 -0.50
C ALA A 144 12.99 15.28 0.25
N GLY A 145 12.85 15.00 1.53
CA GLY A 145 13.95 14.49 2.36
C GLY A 145 14.00 12.98 2.36
N ILE A 146 15.16 12.40 2.14
CA ILE A 146 15.43 10.96 2.26
C ILE A 146 16.14 10.70 3.57
N GLY A 147 15.70 9.67 4.29
CA GLY A 147 16.29 9.27 5.56
C GLY A 147 15.95 7.86 5.97
N ARG A 148 16.12 7.59 7.25
CA ARG A 148 15.77 6.30 7.87
C ARG A 148 15.01 6.50 9.17
N VAL A 149 14.12 5.56 9.47
CA VAL A 149 13.40 5.50 10.73
C VAL A 149 13.23 4.07 11.19
N THR A 150 13.33 3.84 12.50
CA THR A 150 12.94 2.57 13.11
C THR A 150 11.50 2.69 13.60
N ILE A 151 10.61 1.88 13.02
CA ILE A 151 9.21 1.76 13.45
C ILE A 151 9.01 0.36 14.03
N ARG A 152 8.66 0.28 15.31
CA ARG A 152 8.62 -0.98 16.08
C ARG A 152 10.02 -1.64 16.08
N ASP A 153 10.18 -2.73 15.34
CA ASP A 153 11.38 -3.56 15.34
C ASP A 153 12.11 -3.57 13.99
N LYS A 154 11.70 -2.74 13.03
CA LYS A 154 12.27 -2.71 11.67
C LYS A 154 12.69 -1.29 11.29
N GLU A 155 13.90 -1.17 10.73
CA GLU A 155 14.35 0.05 10.08
C GLU A 155 13.78 0.13 8.67
N TYR A 156 13.37 1.34 8.27
CA TYR A 156 12.85 1.64 6.93
C TYR A 156 13.58 2.84 6.34
N PRO A 157 13.99 2.80 5.08
CA PRO A 157 14.28 4.01 4.35
C PRO A 157 12.96 4.77 4.16
N VAL A 158 13.01 6.09 4.26
CA VAL A 158 11.80 6.93 4.21
C VAL A 158 12.00 8.16 3.35
N LEU A 159 10.89 8.59 2.78
CA LEU A 159 10.73 9.84 2.05
C LEU A 159 9.83 10.77 2.86
N ILE A 160 10.27 12.01 3.11
CA ILE A 160 9.44 13.06 3.73
C ILE A 160 9.20 14.17 2.73
N TYR A 161 7.94 14.50 2.49
CA TYR A 161 7.53 15.51 1.53
C TYR A 161 6.29 16.27 1.98
N PRO A 162 6.09 17.51 1.50
CA PRO A 162 4.89 18.29 1.82
C PRO A 162 3.68 17.77 1.06
N TYR A 163 2.55 17.65 1.75
CA TYR A 163 1.26 17.29 1.18
C TYR A 163 0.16 18.16 1.78
N LYS A 164 -0.52 18.95 0.96
CA LYS A 164 -1.50 19.96 1.42
C LYS A 164 -0.89 20.91 2.47
N ASN A 165 -1.37 20.84 3.70
CA ASN A 165 -0.92 21.62 4.84
C ASN A 165 -0.06 20.84 5.85
N ALA A 166 0.40 19.64 5.48
CA ALA A 166 1.15 18.75 6.35
C ALA A 166 2.39 18.17 5.67
N LEU A 167 3.24 17.49 6.45
CA LEU A 167 4.29 16.61 5.95
C LEU A 167 3.77 15.17 5.92
N VAL A 168 4.15 14.44 4.90
CA VAL A 168 3.93 13.01 4.77
C VAL A 168 5.27 12.30 4.83
N LEU A 169 5.32 11.21 5.58
CA LEU A 169 6.40 10.25 5.57
C LEU A 169 5.94 9.00 4.83
N THR A 170 6.61 8.64 3.76
CA THR A 170 6.35 7.36 3.07
C THR A 170 7.53 6.43 3.31
N THR A 171 7.25 5.21 3.79
CA THR A 171 8.27 4.15 3.82
C THR A 171 8.63 3.74 2.42
N LEU A 172 9.91 3.39 2.19
CA LEU A 172 10.39 2.93 0.90
C LEU A 172 10.71 1.43 0.98
N ARG A 173 10.56 0.75 -0.15
CA ARG A 173 11.01 -0.64 -0.33
C ARG A 173 12.52 -0.68 -0.52
N TYR A 174 13.15 -1.71 -0.02
CA TYR A 174 14.54 -1.99 -0.34
C TYR A 174 14.66 -2.56 -1.76
N PRO A 175 15.81 -2.37 -2.45
CA PRO A 175 16.01 -2.92 -3.80
C PRO A 175 15.79 -4.44 -3.90
N HIS A 176 16.14 -5.19 -2.86
CA HIS A 176 15.95 -6.65 -2.82
C HIS A 176 14.49 -7.10 -2.63
N GLU A 177 13.57 -6.19 -2.28
CA GLU A 177 12.13 -6.45 -2.19
C GLU A 177 11.42 -6.29 -3.56
N ILE A 178 12.15 -5.82 -4.59
CA ILE A 178 11.62 -5.55 -5.93
C ILE A 178 12.11 -6.64 -6.87
N ALA A 179 11.17 -7.32 -7.53
CA ALA A 179 11.51 -8.31 -8.54
C ALA A 179 12.14 -7.64 -9.78
N ASP A 180 13.17 -8.26 -10.32
CA ASP A 180 13.79 -7.81 -11.57
C ASP A 180 13.00 -8.38 -12.77
N PRO A 181 12.35 -7.52 -13.60
CA PRO A 181 11.63 -7.96 -14.78
C PRO A 181 12.52 -8.74 -15.78
N GLY A 182 13.83 -8.46 -15.80
CA GLY A 182 14.77 -9.16 -16.69
C GLY A 182 14.94 -10.65 -16.39
N GLN A 183 14.45 -11.13 -15.22
CA GLN A 183 14.47 -12.55 -14.85
C GLN A 183 13.25 -13.33 -15.35
N LEU A 184 12.24 -12.64 -15.92
CA LEU A 184 11.03 -13.27 -16.46
C LEU A 184 11.24 -13.73 -17.90
N GLU A 185 11.10 -15.03 -18.14
CA GLU A 185 11.27 -15.63 -19.49
C GLU A 185 10.29 -15.03 -20.51
N GLU A 186 9.06 -14.72 -20.07
CA GLU A 186 8.00 -14.17 -20.90
C GLU A 186 8.34 -12.79 -21.50
N LEU A 187 9.30 -12.08 -20.93
CA LEU A 187 9.73 -10.75 -21.39
C LEU A 187 10.92 -10.80 -22.36
N LYS A 188 11.60 -11.95 -22.49
CA LYS A 188 12.84 -12.06 -23.28
C LYS A 188 12.60 -12.01 -24.80
N ASP A 189 11.47 -12.55 -25.27
CA ASP A 189 11.17 -12.74 -26.68
C ASP A 189 10.00 -11.88 -27.18
N ILE A 190 9.75 -10.72 -26.53
CA ILE A 190 8.70 -9.79 -26.97
C ILE A 190 9.13 -9.17 -28.30
N LYS A 191 8.34 -9.40 -29.34
CA LYS A 191 8.55 -8.81 -30.66
C LYS A 191 8.18 -7.33 -30.67
N GLU A 192 8.98 -6.51 -31.33
CA GLU A 192 8.62 -5.13 -31.59
C GLU A 192 7.40 -5.04 -32.51
N PRO A 193 6.44 -4.14 -32.21
CA PRO A 193 5.26 -3.96 -33.06
C PRO A 193 5.64 -3.28 -34.39
N SER A 194 4.84 -3.53 -35.42
CA SER A 194 4.98 -2.88 -36.73
C SER A 194 4.71 -1.36 -36.63
N SER A 195 5.23 -0.59 -37.58
CA SER A 195 5.01 0.86 -37.64
C SER A 195 3.53 1.25 -37.75
N GLU A 196 2.73 0.41 -38.42
CA GLU A 196 1.28 0.62 -38.59
C GLU A 196 0.54 0.38 -37.26
N GLU A 197 0.83 -0.70 -36.57
CA GLU A 197 0.28 -0.98 -35.22
C GLU A 197 0.63 0.14 -34.23
N LEU A 198 1.88 0.58 -34.23
CA LEU A 198 2.33 1.71 -33.41
C LEU A 198 1.58 3.02 -33.71
N ALA A 199 1.33 3.31 -35.00
CA ALA A 199 0.60 4.52 -35.39
C ALA A 199 -0.86 4.49 -34.91
N LEU A 200 -1.53 3.34 -35.03
CA LEU A 200 -2.90 3.15 -34.53
C LEU A 200 -2.96 3.22 -33.00
N ALA A 201 -2.04 2.55 -32.32
CA ALA A 201 -1.96 2.57 -30.86
C ALA A 201 -1.70 3.98 -30.31
N LYS A 202 -0.75 4.75 -30.90
CA LYS A 202 -0.49 6.14 -30.53
C LYS A 202 -1.73 7.02 -30.65
N LYS A 203 -2.53 6.81 -31.70
CA LYS A 203 -3.78 7.56 -31.88
C LYS A 203 -4.79 7.26 -30.80
N ILE A 204 -4.98 5.97 -30.43
CA ILE A 204 -5.86 5.56 -29.34
C ILE A 204 -5.41 6.21 -28.00
N VAL A 205 -4.10 6.14 -27.70
CA VAL A 205 -3.54 6.74 -26.50
C VAL A 205 -3.78 8.24 -26.46
N THR A 206 -3.58 8.95 -27.60
CA THR A 206 -3.82 10.39 -27.70
C THR A 206 -5.30 10.73 -27.50
N ASP A 207 -6.20 9.98 -28.14
CA ASP A 207 -7.65 10.21 -28.06
C ASP A 207 -8.22 9.92 -26.65
N LEU A 208 -7.55 9.06 -25.86
CA LEU A 208 -7.91 8.72 -24.49
C LEU A 208 -7.08 9.46 -23.43
N SER A 209 -6.12 10.31 -23.82
CA SER A 209 -5.33 11.10 -22.88
C SER A 209 -6.18 12.20 -22.25
N GLY A 210 -6.07 12.35 -20.93
CA GLY A 210 -6.83 13.35 -20.17
C GLY A 210 -6.18 13.62 -18.82
N GLU A 211 -6.82 14.47 -18.03
CA GLU A 211 -6.40 14.72 -16.64
C GLU A 211 -6.85 13.58 -15.74
N PHE A 212 -5.96 13.16 -14.83
CA PHE A 212 -6.27 12.11 -13.87
C PHE A 212 -7.02 12.67 -12.67
N ASP A 213 -8.25 12.22 -12.45
CA ASP A 213 -8.98 12.43 -11.21
C ASP A 213 -9.31 11.09 -10.56
N ILE A 214 -8.76 10.84 -9.36
CA ILE A 214 -9.00 9.60 -8.61
C ILE A 214 -10.48 9.43 -8.20
N THR A 215 -11.25 10.51 -8.14
CA THR A 215 -12.67 10.46 -7.77
C THR A 215 -13.57 9.80 -8.82
N ASP A 216 -13.08 9.67 -10.05
CA ASP A 216 -13.76 8.95 -11.13
C ASP A 216 -13.71 7.43 -10.94
N TYR A 217 -12.77 6.94 -10.12
CA TYR A 217 -12.58 5.51 -9.86
C TYR A 217 -13.30 5.10 -8.58
N ARG A 218 -14.43 4.40 -8.74
CA ARG A 218 -15.23 3.89 -7.63
C ARG A 218 -15.00 2.39 -7.43
N ASP A 219 -15.04 1.96 -6.17
CA ASP A 219 -15.00 0.54 -5.83
C ASP A 219 -16.38 -0.10 -6.10
N SER A 220 -16.60 -0.51 -7.35
CA SER A 220 -17.84 -1.15 -7.78
C SER A 220 -18.12 -2.48 -7.07
N TYR A 221 -17.07 -3.16 -6.61
CA TYR A 221 -17.24 -4.39 -5.82
C TYR A 221 -17.84 -4.09 -4.45
N GLN A 222 -17.30 -3.09 -3.76
CA GLN A 222 -17.82 -2.66 -2.45
C GLN A 222 -19.27 -2.15 -2.56
N GLU A 223 -19.61 -1.41 -3.64
CA GLU A 223 -20.99 -0.97 -3.90
C GLU A 223 -21.93 -2.17 -4.08
N LYS A 224 -21.55 -3.14 -4.93
CA LYS A 224 -22.32 -4.37 -5.14
C LYS A 224 -22.46 -5.20 -3.86
N LEU A 225 -21.37 -5.32 -3.09
CA LEU A 225 -21.38 -6.06 -1.84
C LEU A 225 -22.29 -5.41 -0.79
N THR A 226 -22.28 -4.09 -0.68
CA THR A 226 -23.17 -3.34 0.20
C THR A 226 -24.63 -3.59 -0.19
N ALA A 227 -24.96 -3.51 -1.48
CA ALA A 227 -26.31 -3.78 -1.97
C ALA A 227 -26.75 -5.24 -1.69
N LEU A 228 -25.84 -6.22 -1.82
CA LEU A 228 -26.10 -7.62 -1.48
C LEU A 228 -26.39 -7.81 0.01
N ILE A 229 -25.61 -7.16 0.87
CA ILE A 229 -25.81 -7.21 2.33
C ILE A 229 -27.18 -6.62 2.69
N GLU A 230 -27.54 -5.47 2.10
CA GLU A 230 -28.85 -4.83 2.34
C GLU A 230 -30.01 -5.73 1.89
N LYS A 231 -29.93 -6.36 0.70
CA LYS A 231 -30.92 -7.33 0.23
C LYS A 231 -31.05 -8.51 1.20
N LYS A 232 -29.91 -9.05 1.66
CA LYS A 232 -29.91 -10.19 2.58
C LYS A 232 -30.52 -9.85 3.95
N ILE A 233 -30.27 -8.64 4.46
CA ILE A 233 -30.90 -8.14 5.70
C ILE A 233 -32.42 -8.05 5.53
N LYS A 234 -32.91 -7.67 4.33
CA LYS A 234 -34.36 -7.58 4.02
C LYS A 234 -34.99 -8.93 3.67
N GLY A 235 -34.22 -10.02 3.58
CA GLY A 235 -34.71 -11.34 3.18
C GLY A 235 -35.00 -11.49 1.69
N GLU A 236 -34.49 -10.59 0.85
CA GLU A 236 -34.70 -10.62 -0.60
C GLU A 236 -33.80 -11.69 -1.27
N PRO A 237 -34.28 -12.36 -2.35
CA PRO A 237 -33.48 -13.36 -3.06
C PRO A 237 -32.29 -12.73 -3.78
N ILE A 238 -31.12 -13.38 -3.72
CA ILE A 238 -29.91 -12.97 -4.43
C ILE A 238 -29.82 -13.77 -5.74
N VAL A 239 -29.84 -13.09 -6.87
CA VAL A 239 -29.60 -13.69 -8.19
C VAL A 239 -28.14 -13.40 -8.60
N ALA A 240 -27.36 -14.45 -8.84
CA ALA A 240 -25.99 -14.31 -9.32
C ALA A 240 -25.98 -14.00 -10.83
N GLU A 241 -25.46 -12.85 -11.22
CA GLU A 241 -25.18 -12.53 -12.61
C GLU A 241 -23.89 -13.25 -13.06
N LYS A 242 -23.97 -13.93 -14.22
CA LYS A 242 -22.78 -14.55 -14.81
C LYS A 242 -21.90 -13.46 -15.46
N PRO A 243 -20.58 -13.46 -15.21
CA PRO A 243 -19.70 -12.54 -15.91
C PRO A 243 -19.66 -12.86 -17.40
N VAL A 244 -19.82 -11.83 -18.23
CA VAL A 244 -19.63 -11.92 -19.67
C VAL A 244 -18.12 -11.77 -19.93
N GLN A 245 -17.49 -12.81 -20.46
CA GLN A 245 -16.09 -12.74 -20.90
C GLN A 245 -16.05 -12.10 -22.30
N PRO A 246 -15.21 -11.06 -22.53
CA PRO A 246 -15.01 -10.51 -23.85
C PRO A 246 -14.31 -11.55 -24.74
N GLU A 247 -14.76 -11.67 -25.99
CA GLU A 247 -14.09 -12.51 -26.99
C GLU A 247 -12.74 -11.92 -27.38
N ALA A 248 -11.72 -12.77 -27.47
CA ALA A 248 -10.40 -12.39 -27.97
C ALA A 248 -10.48 -12.13 -29.48
N LYS A 249 -10.17 -10.89 -29.90
CA LYS A 249 -10.09 -10.50 -31.31
C LYS A 249 -8.64 -10.37 -31.74
N GLU A 250 -8.38 -10.53 -33.04
CA GLU A 250 -7.07 -10.26 -33.62
C GLU A 250 -6.68 -8.78 -33.38
N LEU A 251 -5.41 -8.52 -33.04
CA LEU A 251 -4.93 -7.21 -32.55
C LEU A 251 -5.29 -6.06 -33.49
N MET A 252 -5.03 -6.19 -34.78
CA MET A 252 -5.31 -5.14 -35.78
C MET A 252 -6.81 -4.83 -35.90
N VAL A 253 -7.64 -5.83 -35.86
CA VAL A 253 -9.11 -5.66 -35.89
C VAL A 253 -9.59 -4.95 -34.63
N ALA A 254 -9.07 -5.34 -33.46
CA ALA A 254 -9.40 -4.70 -32.19
C ALA A 254 -9.00 -3.21 -32.14
N LEU A 255 -7.79 -2.87 -32.63
CA LEU A 255 -7.32 -1.48 -32.71
C LEU A 255 -8.21 -0.62 -33.62
N GLN A 256 -8.58 -1.12 -34.80
CA GLN A 256 -9.44 -0.41 -35.75
C GLN A 256 -10.87 -0.22 -35.22
N GLU A 257 -11.44 -1.23 -34.58
CA GLU A 257 -12.77 -1.15 -33.95
C GLU A 257 -12.79 -0.13 -32.82
N THR A 258 -11.76 -0.15 -31.96
CA THR A 258 -11.63 0.82 -30.85
C THR A 258 -11.60 2.26 -31.39
N LEU A 259 -10.80 2.55 -32.43
CA LEU A 259 -10.77 3.87 -33.05
C LEU A 259 -12.11 4.29 -33.65
N LYS A 260 -12.88 3.36 -34.23
CA LYS A 260 -14.23 3.63 -34.74
C LYS A 260 -15.21 3.97 -33.61
N GLN A 261 -15.10 3.32 -32.47
CA GLN A 261 -15.95 3.59 -31.30
C GLN A 261 -15.64 4.94 -30.65
N LEU A 262 -14.36 5.33 -30.54
CA LEU A 262 -13.93 6.62 -29.99
C LEU A 262 -14.39 7.80 -30.85
N LYS A 263 -14.46 7.64 -32.18
CA LYS A 263 -14.97 8.68 -33.09
C LYS A 263 -16.50 8.88 -33.04
N LYS A 264 -17.25 7.97 -32.39
CA LYS A 264 -18.71 8.05 -32.25
C LYS A 264 -19.15 8.66 -30.93
N LYS A 265 -18.22 8.85 -29.97
CA LYS A 265 -18.44 9.59 -28.73
C LYS A 265 -17.97 11.06 -28.89
#